data_79cf7ca0d37d0effe6ec6ef5a82fe6a7
#
_entry.id   79cf7ca0d37d0effe6ec6ef5a82fe6a7
#
_cell.length_a   1.000
_cell.length_b   1.000
_cell.length_c   1.000
_cell.angle_alpha   90.00
_cell.angle_beta   90.00
_cell.angle_gamma   90.00
#
_symmetry.space_group_name_H-M   'P 1'
#
loop_
_entity.id
_entity.type
_entity.pdbx_description
1 polymer ?
#
loop_
_entity_poly.entity_id
_entity_poly.type
_entity_poly.pdbx_seq_one_letter_code
_entity_poly.pdbx_strand_id
1 'polypeptide(L)'
;MVARFLVVLLALLATGEACSGEQAPHVAGAVAPKPLFRDPVHDGAADPVVVWNPLVGRWWMFYTNRRANVPGLADIAWVHGTRIGIAESDDMGAHWRYVGTANIKLPENLGGADATQWAPDVVRAPDGRFHMFLTVVPGVFNDWKHPRHIVHLSSSDLRNWDDAREVPLAVPKVIDASVVALPGGGWRMWYNNEADKKSIYFADSEDLMKWADRGRAIGDQAGEGPKVFRWKGSWWMVTDVWQGLGVYRSADALNWTRQPGNLLQEPGKGEDDRAIGGHPDVVVSGERAFLFYFTHPDGKGTRRSSIQVVELASDGQVLRAERDAAARVMLIPQ
;
A
#
# COMPACT_ATOMS: atom_id res chain seq x y z
N MET A 1 -94.08 -11.62 -8.97
CA MET A 1 -93.07 -12.59 -8.54
C MET A 1 -91.70 -11.99 -8.84
N VAL A 2 -91.02 -11.50 -7.83
CA VAL A 2 -89.72 -10.84 -7.98
C VAL A 2 -88.69 -11.71 -7.25
N ALA A 3 -87.77 -12.32 -8.00
CA ALA A 3 -86.69 -13.15 -7.49
C ALA A 3 -85.52 -12.24 -7.07
N ARG A 4 -85.12 -12.31 -5.79
CA ARG A 4 -83.98 -11.67 -5.26
C ARG A 4 -82.77 -12.61 -5.41
N PHE A 5 -81.74 -12.18 -6.17
CA PHE A 5 -80.44 -12.84 -6.20
C PHE A 5 -79.56 -12.31 -5.05
N LEU A 6 -79.09 -13.26 -4.24
CA LEU A 6 -78.11 -12.97 -3.16
C LEU A 6 -76.70 -13.15 -3.71
N VAL A 7 -75.90 -12.08 -3.74
CA VAL A 7 -74.51 -12.15 -4.12
C VAL A 7 -73.67 -12.33 -2.83
N VAL A 8 -73.03 -13.48 -2.74
CA VAL A 8 -72.08 -13.79 -1.69
C VAL A 8 -70.69 -13.32 -2.14
N LEU A 9 -70.12 -12.32 -1.45
CA LEU A 9 -68.73 -11.86 -1.65
C LEU A 9 -67.82 -12.72 -0.82
N LEU A 10 -66.96 -13.55 -1.46
CA LEU A 10 -65.88 -14.24 -0.82
C LEU A 10 -64.68 -13.28 -0.72
N ALA A 11 -64.29 -12.89 0.48
CA ALA A 11 -63.06 -12.19 0.72
C ALA A 11 -61.88 -13.21 0.82
N LEU A 12 -61.00 -13.19 -0.16
CA LEU A 12 -59.73 -13.90 -0.07
C LEU A 12 -58.75 -13.08 0.81
N LEU A 13 -58.44 -13.57 1.99
CA LEU A 13 -57.31 -13.12 2.80
C LEU A 13 -56.02 -13.69 2.21
N ALA A 14 -55.26 -12.85 1.52
CA ALA A 14 -53.88 -13.17 1.15
C ALA A 14 -52.98 -12.99 2.37
N THR A 15 -52.54 -14.09 2.96
CA THR A 15 -51.47 -14.10 3.93
C THR A 15 -50.15 -13.89 3.20
N GLY A 16 -49.62 -12.67 3.28
CA GLY A 16 -48.28 -12.37 2.79
C GLY A 16 -47.24 -13.03 3.72
N GLU A 17 -46.60 -14.10 3.25
CA GLU A 17 -45.37 -14.58 3.85
C GLU A 17 -44.27 -13.56 3.62
N ALA A 18 -43.85 -12.89 4.69
CA ALA A 18 -42.64 -12.08 4.68
C ALA A 18 -41.44 -13.04 4.51
N CYS A 19 -40.88 -13.08 3.29
CA CYS A 19 -39.55 -13.64 3.09
C CYS A 19 -38.56 -12.87 3.97
N SER A 20 -38.19 -13.41 5.12
CA SER A 20 -37.02 -13.01 5.87
C SER A 20 -35.81 -13.35 5.01
N GLY A 21 -35.24 -12.34 4.34
CA GLY A 21 -33.98 -12.47 3.64
C GLY A 21 -32.94 -12.90 4.66
N GLU A 22 -32.54 -14.15 4.59
CA GLU A 22 -31.40 -14.70 5.32
C GLU A 22 -30.18 -13.93 4.86
N GLN A 23 -29.71 -12.96 5.67
CA GLN A 23 -28.42 -12.30 5.44
C GLN A 23 -27.37 -13.40 5.46
N ALA A 24 -26.69 -13.60 4.32
CA ALA A 24 -25.54 -14.48 4.24
C ALA A 24 -24.59 -14.18 5.44
N PRO A 25 -24.07 -15.19 6.12
CA PRO A 25 -23.21 -14.98 7.27
C PRO A 25 -22.05 -14.08 6.83
N HIS A 26 -21.94 -12.90 7.46
CA HIS A 26 -20.74 -12.07 7.36
C HIS A 26 -19.56 -12.93 7.81
N VAL A 27 -18.77 -13.43 6.87
CA VAL A 27 -17.51 -14.10 7.18
C VAL A 27 -16.62 -13.03 7.81
N ALA A 28 -16.59 -13.00 9.13
CA ALA A 28 -15.71 -12.12 9.85
C ALA A 28 -14.28 -12.58 9.55
N GLY A 29 -13.44 -11.71 8.96
CA GLY A 29 -12.05 -12.02 8.68
C GLY A 29 -11.30 -12.51 9.93
N ALA A 30 -10.20 -13.23 9.74
CA ALA A 30 -9.36 -13.68 10.85
C ALA A 30 -8.67 -12.48 11.52
N VAL A 31 -8.40 -12.61 12.81
CA VAL A 31 -7.67 -11.58 13.56
C VAL A 31 -6.19 -11.68 13.18
N ALA A 32 -5.66 -10.60 12.65
CA ALA A 32 -4.24 -10.50 12.33
C ALA A 32 -3.39 -10.47 13.62
N PRO A 33 -2.26 -11.18 13.68
CA PRO A 33 -1.32 -11.09 14.80
C PRO A 33 -0.63 -9.72 14.83
N LYS A 34 0.00 -9.39 15.96
CA LYS A 34 0.95 -8.29 16.09
C LYS A 34 2.30 -8.86 16.55
N PRO A 35 3.36 -8.64 15.77
CA PRO A 35 3.37 -8.05 14.45
C PRO A 35 2.67 -8.93 13.41
N LEU A 36 2.17 -8.29 12.34
CA LEU A 36 1.61 -9.00 11.20
C LEU A 36 2.67 -9.86 10.51
N PHE A 37 3.86 -9.31 10.33
CA PHE A 37 4.96 -10.01 9.65
C PHE A 37 6.33 -9.51 10.11
N ARG A 38 7.26 -10.45 10.29
CA ARG A 38 8.71 -10.24 10.44
C ARG A 38 9.45 -10.97 9.33
N ASP A 39 10.45 -10.33 8.74
CA ASP A 39 11.31 -11.02 7.80
C ASP A 39 12.22 -12.01 8.54
N PRO A 40 12.21 -13.31 8.18
CA PRO A 40 13.00 -14.32 8.89
C PRO A 40 14.49 -14.30 8.53
N VAL A 41 14.88 -13.56 7.47
CA VAL A 41 16.27 -13.53 6.97
C VAL A 41 17.02 -12.35 7.55
N HIS A 42 16.44 -11.17 7.49
CA HIS A 42 17.12 -9.92 7.86
C HIS A 42 16.46 -9.14 9.00
N ASP A 43 15.27 -9.55 9.44
CA ASP A 43 14.47 -8.87 10.50
C ASP A 43 14.29 -7.36 10.22
N GLY A 44 14.17 -7.02 8.95
CA GLY A 44 14.17 -5.63 8.46
C GLY A 44 13.08 -5.33 7.44
N ALA A 45 11.90 -5.98 7.56
CA ALA A 45 10.76 -5.74 6.67
C ALA A 45 10.22 -4.31 6.83
N ALA A 46 10.17 -3.57 5.72
CA ALA A 46 9.69 -2.19 5.67
C ALA A 46 9.05 -1.88 4.31
N ASP A 47 8.37 -0.75 4.19
CA ASP A 47 7.84 -0.20 2.95
C ASP A 47 6.98 -1.24 2.19
N PRO A 48 5.90 -1.77 2.81
CA PRO A 48 5.10 -2.85 2.22
C PRO A 48 4.24 -2.35 1.04
N VAL A 49 3.98 -3.23 0.08
CA VAL A 49 2.87 -3.14 -0.89
C VAL A 49 2.18 -4.50 -1.02
N VAL A 50 0.86 -4.49 -0.96
CA VAL A 50 0.04 -5.71 -0.95
C VAL A 50 -0.75 -5.82 -2.24
N VAL A 51 -0.61 -6.96 -2.94
CA VAL A 51 -1.22 -7.19 -4.24
C VAL A 51 -1.80 -8.60 -4.35
N TRP A 52 -2.93 -8.74 -5.05
CA TRP A 52 -3.50 -10.04 -5.36
C TRP A 52 -2.70 -10.73 -6.47
N ASN A 53 -2.26 -11.95 -6.23
CA ASN A 53 -1.66 -12.82 -7.24
C ASN A 53 -2.69 -13.84 -7.76
N PRO A 54 -3.34 -13.59 -8.89
CA PRO A 54 -4.37 -14.48 -9.43
C PRO A 54 -3.84 -15.82 -9.93
N LEU A 55 -2.53 -15.92 -10.21
CA LEU A 55 -1.91 -17.15 -10.73
C LEU A 55 -1.84 -18.25 -9.67
N VAL A 56 -1.73 -17.84 -8.40
CA VAL A 56 -1.65 -18.77 -7.27
C VAL A 56 -2.83 -18.64 -6.30
N GLY A 57 -3.76 -17.71 -6.56
CA GLY A 57 -4.92 -17.47 -5.72
C GLY A 57 -4.56 -17.01 -4.30
N ARG A 58 -3.58 -16.12 -4.17
CA ARG A 58 -3.06 -15.65 -2.88
C ARG A 58 -2.76 -14.17 -2.89
N TRP A 59 -2.81 -13.54 -1.73
CA TRP A 59 -2.28 -12.21 -1.52
C TRP A 59 -0.78 -12.27 -1.36
N TRP A 60 -0.06 -11.38 -2.04
CA TRP A 60 1.38 -11.20 -1.93
C TRP A 60 1.68 -9.83 -1.35
N MET A 61 2.71 -9.77 -0.51
CA MET A 61 3.29 -8.54 0.01
C MET A 61 4.73 -8.45 -0.45
N PHE A 62 5.04 -7.38 -1.18
CA PHE A 62 6.42 -7.00 -1.48
C PHE A 62 6.85 -5.99 -0.43
N TYR A 63 8.11 -6.04 -0.04
CA TYR A 63 8.64 -5.13 0.97
C TYR A 63 10.15 -4.93 0.81
N THR A 64 10.67 -3.78 1.22
CA THR A 64 12.11 -3.55 1.35
C THR A 64 12.65 -4.45 2.44
N ASN A 65 13.57 -5.35 2.10
CA ASN A 65 14.20 -6.22 3.09
C ASN A 65 15.51 -5.59 3.57
N ARG A 66 15.43 -4.73 4.58
CA ARG A 66 16.55 -4.03 5.17
C ARG A 66 17.46 -5.02 5.91
N ARG A 67 18.77 -4.87 5.79
CA ARG A 67 19.77 -5.80 6.35
C ARG A 67 20.01 -5.56 7.85
N ALA A 68 18.94 -5.58 8.65
CA ALA A 68 18.94 -5.13 10.04
C ALA A 68 19.84 -5.96 10.95
N ASN A 69 19.91 -7.27 10.73
CA ASN A 69 20.70 -8.22 11.54
C ASN A 69 22.10 -8.52 10.98
N VAL A 70 22.52 -7.86 9.88
CA VAL A 70 23.87 -8.07 9.33
C VAL A 70 24.88 -7.30 10.16
N PRO A 71 25.86 -7.98 10.79
CA PRO A 71 26.85 -7.34 11.64
C PRO A 71 27.88 -6.56 10.83
N GLY A 72 28.51 -5.57 11.46
CA GLY A 72 29.65 -4.84 10.88
C GLY A 72 29.31 -3.81 9.81
N LEU A 73 28.05 -3.60 9.48
CA LEU A 73 27.63 -2.57 8.54
C LEU A 73 27.74 -1.17 9.19
N ALA A 74 28.53 -0.30 8.56
CA ALA A 74 28.76 1.07 9.04
C ALA A 74 27.53 1.95 8.73
N ASP A 75 27.25 2.90 9.62
CA ASP A 75 26.25 3.95 9.47
C ASP A 75 24.92 3.42 8.95
N ILE A 76 24.48 3.89 7.75
CA ILE A 76 23.26 3.49 7.10
C ILE A 76 23.44 2.36 6.06
N ALA A 77 24.60 1.73 5.96
CA ALA A 77 24.81 0.64 4.99
C ALA A 77 23.82 -0.53 5.13
N TRP A 78 23.15 -0.65 6.27
CA TRP A 78 22.12 -1.67 6.50
C TRP A 78 20.83 -1.44 5.70
N VAL A 79 20.53 -0.21 5.25
CA VAL A 79 19.44 0.08 4.33
C VAL A 79 19.87 0.06 2.86
N HIS A 80 21.16 -0.10 2.57
CA HIS A 80 21.69 -0.27 1.23
C HIS A 80 21.96 -1.75 0.90
N GLY A 81 22.08 -2.09 -0.39
CA GLY A 81 22.22 -3.47 -0.87
C GLY A 81 21.01 -4.34 -0.56
N THR A 82 19.88 -3.73 -0.32
CA THR A 82 18.59 -4.39 -0.03
C THR A 82 18.01 -5.05 -1.28
N ARG A 83 17.17 -6.05 -1.03
CA ARG A 83 16.34 -6.70 -2.05
C ARG A 83 14.87 -6.54 -1.66
N ILE A 84 13.99 -6.80 -2.62
CA ILE A 84 12.55 -6.81 -2.36
C ILE A 84 12.17 -8.21 -1.90
N GLY A 85 11.77 -8.33 -0.63
CA GLY A 85 11.23 -9.55 -0.06
C GLY A 85 9.80 -9.79 -0.53
N ILE A 86 9.39 -11.06 -0.51
CA ILE A 86 8.02 -11.48 -0.81
C ILE A 86 7.49 -12.31 0.37
N ALA A 87 6.33 -11.93 0.86
CA ALA A 87 5.52 -12.75 1.75
C ALA A 87 4.16 -13.04 1.08
N GLU A 88 3.53 -14.18 1.42
CA GLU A 88 2.21 -14.52 0.90
C GLU A 88 1.24 -14.87 2.00
N SER A 89 -0.06 -14.67 1.72
CA SER A 89 -1.20 -15.02 2.57
C SER A 89 -2.21 -15.83 1.77
N ASP A 90 -2.72 -16.92 2.35
CA ASP A 90 -3.80 -17.75 1.81
C ASP A 90 -5.10 -17.66 2.61
N ASP A 91 -5.14 -16.77 3.59
CA ASP A 91 -6.29 -16.53 4.47
C ASP A 91 -6.79 -15.08 4.42
N MET A 92 -6.81 -14.50 3.22
CA MET A 92 -7.30 -13.14 2.95
C MET A 92 -6.50 -12.03 3.68
N GLY A 93 -5.20 -12.23 3.87
CA GLY A 93 -4.29 -11.21 4.41
C GLY A 93 -4.16 -11.17 5.93
N ALA A 94 -4.73 -12.13 6.66
CA ALA A 94 -4.63 -12.17 8.12
C ALA A 94 -3.29 -12.73 8.61
N HIS A 95 -2.74 -13.74 7.94
CA HIS A 95 -1.42 -14.31 8.27
C HIS A 95 -0.53 -14.36 7.04
N TRP A 96 0.76 -14.15 7.25
CA TRP A 96 1.75 -14.04 6.18
C TRP A 96 2.94 -14.94 6.43
N ARG A 97 3.47 -15.54 5.35
CA ARG A 97 4.70 -16.33 5.39
C ARG A 97 5.67 -15.88 4.32
N TYR A 98 6.95 -15.88 4.64
CA TYR A 98 8.02 -15.56 3.70
C TYR A 98 8.12 -16.61 2.60
N VAL A 99 8.31 -16.16 1.35
CA VAL A 99 8.42 -17.04 0.19
C VAL A 99 9.64 -16.75 -0.70
N GLY A 100 10.50 -15.84 -0.29
CA GLY A 100 11.71 -15.50 -1.01
C GLY A 100 11.84 -14.02 -1.33
N THR A 101 12.66 -13.71 -2.33
CA THR A 101 12.85 -12.36 -2.87
C THR A 101 12.39 -12.29 -4.32
N ALA A 102 11.99 -11.11 -4.77
CA ALA A 102 11.70 -10.83 -6.16
C ALA A 102 12.99 -10.95 -6.99
N ASN A 103 12.89 -11.62 -8.13
CA ASN A 103 13.99 -11.72 -9.10
C ASN A 103 13.94 -10.48 -10.01
N ILE A 104 14.62 -9.42 -9.60
CA ILE A 104 14.65 -8.13 -10.28
C ILE A 104 15.94 -7.99 -11.05
N LYS A 105 15.85 -7.85 -12.38
CA LYS A 105 17.00 -7.65 -13.26
C LYS A 105 17.16 -6.17 -13.56
N LEU A 106 18.21 -5.57 -13.03
CA LEU A 106 18.58 -4.19 -13.30
C LEU A 106 19.79 -4.14 -14.24
N PRO A 107 19.82 -3.18 -15.19
CA PRO A 107 20.98 -2.97 -16.03
C PRO A 107 22.13 -2.31 -15.24
N GLU A 108 23.35 -2.42 -15.76
CA GLU A 108 24.57 -1.94 -15.09
C GLU A 108 24.55 -0.44 -14.78
N ASN A 109 23.96 0.38 -15.65
CA ASN A 109 23.80 1.81 -15.41
C ASN A 109 22.86 2.15 -14.24
N LEU A 110 22.04 1.20 -13.79
CA LEU A 110 21.21 1.28 -12.57
C LEU A 110 21.78 0.45 -11.41
N GLY A 111 23.07 0.10 -11.47
CA GLY A 111 23.80 -0.60 -10.42
C GLY A 111 23.81 -2.12 -10.57
N GLY A 112 23.12 -2.69 -11.55
CA GLY A 112 23.17 -4.13 -11.82
C GLY A 112 22.84 -4.98 -10.59
N ALA A 113 23.71 -5.96 -10.31
CA ALA A 113 23.59 -6.84 -9.15
C ALA A 113 23.86 -6.14 -7.80
N ASP A 114 24.55 -4.99 -7.80
CA ASP A 114 24.88 -4.24 -6.59
C ASP A 114 23.90 -3.12 -6.26
N ALA A 115 22.84 -2.96 -7.07
CA ALA A 115 21.83 -1.94 -6.82
C ALA A 115 21.13 -2.13 -5.48
N THR A 116 20.86 -1.02 -4.80
CA THR A 116 19.94 -0.97 -3.65
C THR A 116 18.52 -0.81 -4.16
N GLN A 117 17.57 -1.56 -3.60
CA GLN A 117 16.18 -1.61 -3.99
C GLN A 117 15.29 -1.24 -2.80
N TRP A 118 14.44 -0.19 -2.95
CA TRP A 118 13.54 0.28 -1.90
C TRP A 118 12.11 0.46 -2.40
N ALA A 119 11.17 0.36 -1.48
CA ALA A 119 9.80 0.83 -1.57
C ALA A 119 9.14 0.58 -2.95
N PRO A 120 8.82 -0.67 -3.27
CA PRO A 120 8.13 -1.00 -4.49
C PRO A 120 6.67 -0.52 -4.43
N ASP A 121 6.12 -0.04 -5.54
CA ASP A 121 4.67 -0.03 -5.75
C ASP A 121 4.33 -0.93 -6.93
N VAL A 122 3.22 -1.66 -6.84
CA VAL A 122 2.85 -2.67 -7.84
C VAL A 122 1.41 -2.48 -8.27
N VAL A 123 1.19 -2.32 -9.57
CA VAL A 123 -0.13 -2.25 -10.16
C VAL A 123 -0.33 -3.32 -11.22
N ARG A 124 -1.56 -3.75 -11.43
CA ARG A 124 -1.93 -4.64 -12.51
C ARG A 124 -2.59 -3.86 -13.64
N ALA A 125 -2.06 -3.99 -14.85
CA ALA A 125 -2.64 -3.35 -16.05
C ALA A 125 -3.84 -4.16 -16.58
N PRO A 126 -4.69 -3.54 -17.42
CA PRO A 126 -5.86 -4.22 -18.01
C PRO A 126 -5.51 -5.44 -18.89
N ASP A 127 -4.30 -5.51 -19.43
CA ASP A 127 -3.79 -6.66 -20.19
C ASP A 127 -3.37 -7.84 -19.29
N GLY A 128 -3.46 -7.66 -17.98
CA GLY A 128 -3.11 -8.67 -16.97
C GLY A 128 -1.66 -8.66 -16.52
N ARG A 129 -0.77 -7.88 -17.15
CA ARG A 129 0.62 -7.72 -16.71
C ARG A 129 0.69 -6.90 -15.42
N PHE A 130 1.72 -7.17 -14.66
CA PHE A 130 2.05 -6.39 -13.47
C PHE A 130 3.18 -5.41 -13.78
N HIS A 131 3.08 -4.22 -13.21
CA HIS A 131 4.07 -3.17 -13.33
C HIS A 131 4.53 -2.77 -11.93
N MET A 132 5.85 -2.78 -11.72
CA MET A 132 6.48 -2.32 -10.49
C MET A 132 7.16 -0.98 -10.73
N PHE A 133 6.98 -0.06 -9.80
CA PHE A 133 7.70 1.20 -9.72
C PHE A 133 8.58 1.15 -8.48
N LEU A 134 9.87 1.00 -8.70
CA LEU A 134 10.84 0.67 -7.66
C LEU A 134 11.81 1.83 -7.46
N THR A 135 12.06 2.21 -6.22
CA THR A 135 13.18 3.09 -5.92
C THR A 135 14.50 2.31 -6.03
N VAL A 136 15.41 2.81 -6.86
CA VAL A 136 16.73 2.21 -7.09
C VAL A 136 17.84 3.21 -6.78
N VAL A 137 18.79 2.82 -5.95
CA VAL A 137 20.08 3.51 -5.79
C VAL A 137 21.14 2.68 -6.52
N PRO A 138 21.86 3.24 -7.52
CA PRO A 138 22.87 2.51 -8.29
C PRO A 138 24.12 2.21 -7.47
N GLY A 139 24.05 1.27 -6.54
CA GLY A 139 25.16 0.85 -5.69
C GLY A 139 24.79 0.60 -4.23
N VAL A 140 25.82 0.28 -3.44
CA VAL A 140 25.73 0.03 -2.00
C VAL A 140 26.61 1.04 -1.27
N PHE A 141 26.02 1.86 -0.42
CA PHE A 141 26.67 2.99 0.22
C PHE A 141 26.42 2.99 1.73
N ASN A 142 27.09 3.90 2.45
CA ASN A 142 26.90 4.11 3.89
C ASN A 142 26.38 5.53 4.21
N ASP A 143 26.01 6.31 3.21
CA ASP A 143 25.46 7.65 3.37
C ASP A 143 24.29 7.93 2.40
N TRP A 144 23.62 9.08 2.56
CA TRP A 144 22.45 9.49 1.80
C TRP A 144 22.75 10.37 0.57
N LYS A 145 23.99 10.48 0.11
CA LYS A 145 24.39 11.50 -0.90
C LYS A 145 24.19 11.07 -2.34
N HIS A 146 23.89 9.81 -2.57
CA HIS A 146 23.87 9.19 -3.89
C HIS A 146 22.55 9.44 -4.64
N PRO A 147 22.56 9.45 -5.97
CA PRO A 147 21.36 9.51 -6.79
C PRO A 147 20.41 8.34 -6.51
N ARG A 148 19.14 8.56 -6.71
CA ARG A 148 18.09 7.53 -6.66
C ARG A 148 17.04 7.82 -7.69
N HIS A 149 16.55 6.75 -8.28
CA HIS A 149 15.66 6.79 -9.41
C HIS A 149 14.43 5.94 -9.14
N ILE A 150 13.29 6.35 -9.69
CA ILE A 150 12.15 5.45 -9.82
C ILE A 150 12.32 4.69 -11.12
N VAL A 151 12.35 3.37 -11.03
CA VAL A 151 12.54 2.43 -12.13
C VAL A 151 11.25 1.65 -12.34
N HIS A 152 10.75 1.65 -13.56
CA HIS A 152 9.64 0.81 -13.99
C HIS A 152 10.15 -0.55 -14.43
N LEU A 153 9.48 -1.60 -13.97
CA LEU A 153 9.68 -2.99 -14.40
C LEU A 153 8.33 -3.64 -14.72
N SER A 154 8.34 -4.71 -15.50
CA SER A 154 7.14 -5.48 -15.79
C SER A 154 7.31 -6.95 -15.45
N SER A 155 6.19 -7.62 -15.13
CA SER A 155 6.15 -9.04 -14.79
C SER A 155 4.84 -9.68 -15.27
N SER A 156 4.90 -10.96 -15.63
CA SER A 156 3.72 -11.79 -15.86
C SER A 156 3.38 -12.71 -14.69
N ASP A 157 4.29 -12.83 -13.70
CA ASP A 157 4.17 -13.82 -12.63
C ASP A 157 4.41 -13.25 -11.21
N LEU A 158 4.65 -11.94 -11.09
CA LEU A 158 4.98 -11.23 -9.85
C LEU A 158 6.32 -11.66 -9.21
N ARG A 159 6.97 -12.70 -9.70
CA ARG A 159 8.25 -13.20 -9.18
C ARG A 159 9.44 -12.71 -9.98
N ASN A 160 9.33 -12.75 -11.31
CA ASN A 160 10.38 -12.34 -12.24
C ASN A 160 10.02 -10.98 -12.84
N TRP A 161 10.93 -10.01 -12.68
CA TRP A 161 10.75 -8.63 -13.09
C TRP A 161 11.82 -8.24 -14.10
N ASP A 162 11.39 -7.90 -15.29
CA ASP A 162 12.23 -7.57 -16.44
C ASP A 162 11.90 -6.18 -16.99
N ASP A 163 12.54 -5.80 -18.12
CA ASP A 163 12.30 -4.54 -18.84
C ASP A 163 12.52 -3.27 -18.00
N ALA A 164 13.53 -3.31 -17.11
CA ALA A 164 13.85 -2.20 -16.23
C ALA A 164 14.16 -0.92 -17.01
N ARG A 165 13.42 0.16 -16.73
CA ARG A 165 13.58 1.49 -17.35
C ARG A 165 13.44 2.56 -16.28
N GLU A 166 14.37 3.50 -16.28
CA GLU A 166 14.21 4.70 -15.47
C GLU A 166 12.99 5.52 -15.93
N VAL A 167 12.16 5.93 -14.98
CA VAL A 167 11.07 6.88 -15.23
C VAL A 167 11.68 8.28 -15.35
N PRO A 168 11.48 9.00 -16.47
CA PRO A 168 12.10 10.31 -16.71
C PRO A 168 11.42 11.41 -15.88
N LEU A 169 11.86 11.58 -14.64
CA LEU A 169 11.41 12.60 -13.70
C LEU A 169 12.42 13.77 -13.65
N ALA A 170 12.00 14.90 -13.12
CA ALA A 170 12.74 16.15 -13.20
C ALA A 170 14.14 16.13 -12.56
N VAL A 171 14.38 15.26 -11.58
CA VAL A 171 15.64 15.21 -10.82
C VAL A 171 16.04 13.76 -10.47
N PRO A 172 17.35 13.45 -10.40
CA PRO A 172 17.85 12.12 -10.03
C PRO A 172 17.92 11.96 -8.50
N LYS A 173 16.86 12.33 -7.79
CA LYS A 173 16.76 12.19 -6.34
C LYS A 173 15.29 12.04 -5.92
N VAL A 174 14.68 11.00 -6.45
CA VAL A 174 13.26 10.68 -6.28
C VAL A 174 13.08 9.28 -5.72
N ILE A 175 12.10 9.11 -4.83
CA ILE A 175 11.80 7.84 -4.16
C ILE A 175 10.28 7.62 -4.04
N ASP A 176 9.89 6.40 -3.74
CA ASP A 176 8.59 6.02 -3.17
C ASP A 176 7.40 6.38 -4.09
N ALA A 177 7.31 5.68 -5.19
CA ALA A 177 6.18 5.83 -6.09
C ALA A 177 4.88 5.25 -5.51
N SER A 178 3.75 5.89 -5.81
CA SER A 178 2.40 5.34 -5.64
C SER A 178 1.61 5.58 -6.91
N VAL A 179 1.19 4.53 -7.59
CA VAL A 179 0.55 4.59 -8.91
C VAL A 179 -0.89 4.13 -8.84
N VAL A 180 -1.80 4.88 -9.43
CA VAL A 180 -3.22 4.51 -9.52
C VAL A 180 -3.77 4.75 -10.92
N ALA A 181 -4.77 3.93 -11.31
CA ALA A 181 -5.59 4.20 -12.48
C ALA A 181 -6.55 5.35 -12.19
N LEU A 182 -6.71 6.26 -13.17
CA LEU A 182 -7.65 7.36 -13.07
C LEU A 182 -9.03 6.97 -13.65
N PRO A 183 -10.15 7.46 -13.09
CA PRO A 183 -11.50 7.12 -13.58
C PRO A 183 -11.76 7.50 -15.03
N GLY A 184 -11.06 8.53 -15.55
CA GLY A 184 -11.15 8.99 -16.93
C GLY A 184 -10.20 8.27 -17.92
N GLY A 185 -9.51 7.24 -17.43
CA GLY A 185 -8.43 6.56 -18.17
C GLY A 185 -7.04 7.14 -17.86
N GLY A 186 -6.01 6.36 -18.16
CA GLY A 186 -4.62 6.68 -17.83
C GLY A 186 -4.29 6.44 -16.36
N TRP A 187 -3.10 6.85 -15.99
CA TRP A 187 -2.46 6.54 -14.71
C TRP A 187 -1.85 7.80 -14.10
N ARG A 188 -1.81 7.88 -12.80
CA ARG A 188 -1.08 8.91 -12.05
C ARG A 188 -0.19 8.27 -11.02
N MET A 189 1.06 8.75 -10.97
CA MET A 189 2.07 8.42 -9.98
C MET A 189 2.27 9.62 -9.07
N TRP A 190 2.27 9.42 -7.76
CA TRP A 190 2.84 10.37 -6.81
C TRP A 190 4.16 9.81 -6.31
N TYR A 191 5.10 10.68 -6.02
CA TYR A 191 6.43 10.31 -5.58
C TYR A 191 7.06 11.41 -4.72
N ASN A 192 8.02 11.05 -3.90
CA ASN A 192 8.80 12.01 -3.14
C ASN A 192 9.94 12.60 -3.99
N ASN A 193 10.04 13.92 -4.02
CA ASN A 193 11.18 14.65 -4.57
C ASN A 193 12.07 15.14 -3.43
N GLU A 194 13.12 14.40 -3.10
CA GLU A 194 14.03 14.75 -2.01
C GLU A 194 14.85 16.01 -2.30
N ALA A 195 15.05 16.39 -3.56
CA ALA A 195 15.77 17.61 -3.92
C ALA A 195 14.94 18.87 -3.65
N ASP A 196 13.61 18.75 -3.53
CA ASP A 196 12.73 19.85 -3.19
C ASP A 196 12.09 19.65 -1.80
N LYS A 197 12.92 19.66 -0.76
CA LYS A 197 12.51 19.59 0.66
C LYS A 197 11.61 18.39 0.98
N LYS A 198 11.79 17.28 0.26
CA LYS A 198 10.95 16.09 0.38
C LYS A 198 9.45 16.37 0.14
N SER A 199 9.16 17.21 -0.84
CA SER A 199 7.80 17.48 -1.30
C SER A 199 7.27 16.30 -2.12
N ILE A 200 5.94 16.11 -2.11
CA ILE A 200 5.30 15.11 -2.98
C ILE A 200 4.99 15.74 -4.34
N TYR A 201 5.48 15.09 -5.37
CA TYR A 201 5.29 15.43 -6.78
C TYR A 201 4.35 14.44 -7.44
N PHE A 202 3.94 14.70 -8.69
CA PHE A 202 3.16 13.75 -9.47
C PHE A 202 3.51 13.78 -10.95
N ALA A 203 3.26 12.64 -11.60
CA ALA A 203 3.41 12.45 -13.03
C ALA A 203 2.21 11.69 -13.59
N ASP A 204 1.84 11.95 -14.85
CA ASP A 204 0.75 11.29 -15.56
C ASP A 204 1.26 10.42 -16.70
N SER A 205 0.57 9.30 -16.95
CA SER A 205 0.85 8.38 -18.05
C SER A 205 -0.46 7.83 -18.64
N GLU A 206 -0.47 7.58 -19.94
CA GLU A 206 -1.59 6.89 -20.60
C GLU A 206 -1.38 5.37 -20.65
N ASP A 207 -0.11 4.91 -20.57
CA ASP A 207 0.26 3.54 -20.90
C ASP A 207 1.18 2.86 -19.88
N LEU A 208 1.45 3.48 -18.70
CA LEU A 208 2.43 3.08 -17.69
C LEU A 208 3.90 3.13 -18.15
N MET A 209 4.16 3.41 -19.42
CA MET A 209 5.49 3.37 -20.02
C MET A 209 6.08 4.77 -20.21
N LYS A 210 5.24 5.73 -20.61
CA LYS A 210 5.62 7.12 -20.86
C LYS A 210 5.00 8.01 -19.82
N TRP A 211 5.84 8.69 -19.06
CA TRP A 211 5.43 9.55 -17.96
C TRP A 211 5.72 11.00 -18.25
N ALA A 212 4.78 11.87 -17.94
CA ALA A 212 4.93 13.31 -17.98
C ALA A 212 4.92 13.86 -16.56
N ASP A 213 6.07 14.33 -16.08
CA ASP A 213 6.18 15.01 -14.78
C ASP A 213 5.32 16.27 -14.78
N ARG A 214 4.48 16.43 -13.76
CA ARG A 214 3.55 17.55 -13.59
C ARG A 214 3.97 18.51 -12.48
N GLY A 215 5.03 18.17 -11.75
CA GLY A 215 5.54 18.99 -10.66
C GLY A 215 4.92 18.67 -9.31
N ARG A 216 4.91 19.66 -8.43
CA ARG A 216 4.58 19.51 -7.03
C ARG A 216 3.07 19.36 -6.80
N ALA A 217 2.66 18.28 -6.10
CA ALA A 217 1.30 18.09 -5.59
C ALA A 217 1.14 18.65 -4.17
N ILE A 218 2.10 18.36 -3.28
CA ILE A 218 2.10 18.76 -1.88
C ILE A 218 3.50 19.28 -1.51
N GLY A 219 3.56 20.42 -0.85
CA GLY A 219 4.82 21.04 -0.42
C GLY A 219 4.69 21.86 0.87
N ASP A 220 3.56 21.77 1.54
CA ASP A 220 3.31 22.40 2.84
C ASP A 220 4.00 21.67 3.99
N GLN A 221 4.26 20.39 3.81
CA GLN A 221 5.00 19.54 4.75
C GLN A 221 5.89 18.55 4.00
N ALA A 222 7.10 18.35 4.52
CA ALA A 222 7.97 17.27 4.07
C ALA A 222 7.34 15.91 4.37
N GLY A 223 7.44 14.96 3.42
CA GLY A 223 6.90 13.62 3.59
C GLY A 223 7.50 12.66 2.56
N GLU A 224 7.43 11.36 2.82
CA GLU A 224 7.82 10.30 1.90
C GLU A 224 6.77 9.18 1.90
N GLY A 225 6.94 8.15 1.06
CA GLY A 225 6.02 7.03 0.99
C GLY A 225 4.56 7.44 0.76
N PRO A 226 4.22 8.26 -0.25
CA PRO A 226 2.83 8.58 -0.50
C PRO A 226 2.10 7.31 -0.92
N LYS A 227 0.96 7.01 -0.28
CA LYS A 227 0.01 5.99 -0.77
C LYS A 227 -1.31 6.65 -1.09
N VAL A 228 -1.70 6.55 -2.37
CA VAL A 228 -2.94 7.15 -2.87
C VAL A 228 -3.96 6.06 -3.19
N PHE A 229 -5.20 6.28 -2.75
CA PHE A 229 -6.30 5.36 -2.98
C PHE A 229 -7.64 6.09 -3.00
N ARG A 230 -8.65 5.46 -3.59
CA ARG A 230 -10.03 5.97 -3.59
C ARG A 230 -10.89 5.14 -2.65
N TRP A 231 -11.57 5.81 -1.72
CA TRP A 231 -12.44 5.14 -0.76
C TRP A 231 -13.55 6.07 -0.28
N LYS A 232 -14.76 5.54 -0.13
CA LYS A 232 -15.96 6.30 0.32
C LYS A 232 -16.15 7.62 -0.43
N GLY A 233 -16.01 7.57 -1.76
CA GLY A 233 -16.25 8.72 -2.64
C GLY A 233 -15.15 9.77 -2.71
N SER A 234 -14.10 9.66 -1.91
CA SER A 234 -12.96 10.58 -1.87
C SER A 234 -11.67 9.90 -2.32
N TRP A 235 -10.73 10.70 -2.82
CA TRP A 235 -9.33 10.34 -2.92
C TRP A 235 -8.63 10.64 -1.61
N TRP A 236 -7.78 9.76 -1.21
CA TRP A 236 -6.96 9.87 -0.01
C TRP A 236 -5.50 9.68 -0.38
N MET A 237 -4.63 10.43 0.29
CA MET A 237 -3.19 10.21 0.27
C MET A 237 -2.72 10.13 1.70
N VAL A 238 -1.95 9.09 2.03
CA VAL A 238 -1.30 8.90 3.32
C VAL A 238 0.19 8.93 3.09
N THR A 239 0.94 9.73 3.87
CA THR A 239 2.40 9.91 3.70
C THR A 239 3.11 9.74 5.02
N ASP A 240 4.32 9.19 5.03
CA ASP A 240 5.20 9.19 6.20
C ASP A 240 5.78 10.59 6.41
N VAL A 241 5.52 11.16 7.56
CA VAL A 241 6.01 12.50 7.96
C VAL A 241 6.94 12.42 9.17
N TRP A 242 7.50 11.23 9.48
CA TRP A 242 8.40 10.92 10.60
C TRP A 242 7.85 11.28 11.98
N GLN A 243 6.55 11.53 12.05
CA GLN A 243 5.74 11.73 13.24
C GLN A 243 4.41 10.97 13.09
N GLY A 244 4.47 9.72 12.62
CA GLY A 244 3.34 8.98 12.12
C GLY A 244 3.00 9.37 10.68
N LEU A 245 1.75 9.15 10.27
CA LEU A 245 1.33 9.27 8.89
C LEU A 245 0.42 10.49 8.68
N GLY A 246 0.86 11.44 7.87
CA GLY A 246 0.06 12.56 7.40
C GLY A 246 -1.03 12.12 6.43
N VAL A 247 -2.20 12.72 6.51
CA VAL A 247 -3.36 12.36 5.67
C VAL A 247 -3.82 13.56 4.89
N TYR A 248 -4.07 13.36 3.61
CA TYR A 248 -4.66 14.34 2.70
C TYR A 248 -5.89 13.76 2.01
N ARG A 249 -6.88 14.61 1.76
CA ARG A 249 -8.10 14.29 1.04
C ARG A 249 -8.23 15.15 -0.20
N SER A 250 -8.78 14.57 -1.27
CA SER A 250 -9.07 15.27 -2.52
C SER A 250 -10.37 14.76 -3.15
N ALA A 251 -11.06 15.61 -3.88
CA ALA A 251 -12.19 15.22 -4.73
C ALA A 251 -11.74 14.79 -6.13
N ASP A 252 -10.61 15.28 -6.59
CA ASP A 252 -10.16 15.20 -7.99
C ASP A 252 -8.75 14.59 -8.17
N ALA A 253 -8.10 14.17 -7.08
CA ALA A 253 -6.72 13.67 -7.05
C ALA A 253 -5.68 14.70 -7.53
N LEU A 254 -6.01 15.99 -7.51
CA LEU A 254 -5.14 17.10 -7.87
C LEU A 254 -5.02 18.11 -6.73
N ASN A 255 -6.18 18.53 -6.18
CA ASN A 255 -6.25 19.51 -5.12
C ASN A 255 -6.38 18.80 -3.78
N TRP A 256 -5.35 18.89 -2.94
CA TRP A 256 -5.24 18.15 -1.70
C TRP A 256 -5.45 19.04 -0.48
N THR A 257 -6.25 18.59 0.46
CA THR A 257 -6.46 19.23 1.76
C THR A 257 -5.94 18.33 2.87
N ARG A 258 -5.02 18.85 3.68
CA ARG A 258 -4.46 18.10 4.80
C ARG A 258 -5.48 17.95 5.94
N GLN A 259 -5.57 16.74 6.48
CA GLN A 259 -6.31 16.44 7.70
C GLN A 259 -5.50 16.93 8.93
N PRO A 260 -6.12 17.52 9.96
CA PRO A 260 -5.46 17.79 11.23
C PRO A 260 -4.99 16.51 11.92
N GLY A 261 -3.79 16.56 12.50
CA GLY A 261 -3.15 15.40 13.16
C GLY A 261 -2.60 14.35 12.18
N ASN A 262 -1.98 13.33 12.72
CA ASN A 262 -1.41 12.22 11.97
C ASN A 262 -2.00 10.89 12.47
N LEU A 263 -2.08 9.89 11.60
CA LEU A 263 -2.32 8.51 12.02
C LEU A 263 -1.04 7.92 12.61
N LEU A 264 -1.17 6.96 13.51
CA LEU A 264 -0.07 6.14 14.06
C LEU A 264 1.10 6.97 14.63
N GLN A 265 0.80 8.18 15.12
CA GLN A 265 1.75 9.07 15.75
C GLN A 265 2.19 8.56 17.13
N GLU A 266 1.24 8.01 17.88
CA GLU A 266 1.51 7.46 19.20
C GLU A 266 1.90 5.98 19.10
N PRO A 267 2.82 5.48 19.95
CA PRO A 267 3.13 4.06 20.04
C PRO A 267 1.90 3.20 20.35
N GLY A 268 1.81 2.04 19.69
CA GLY A 268 0.82 1.03 20.03
C GLY A 268 1.26 0.16 21.22
N LYS A 269 0.35 -0.71 21.68
CA LYS A 269 0.55 -1.64 22.81
C LYS A 269 0.94 -3.05 22.35
N GLY A 270 0.74 -3.37 21.08
CA GLY A 270 1.04 -4.65 20.50
C GLY A 270 2.53 -4.98 20.50
N GLU A 271 2.86 -6.24 20.28
CA GLU A 271 4.23 -6.67 20.07
C GLU A 271 4.80 -6.00 18.81
N ASP A 272 6.05 -5.53 18.88
CA ASP A 272 6.73 -4.81 17.81
C ASP A 272 5.94 -3.60 17.26
N ASP A 273 5.09 -2.96 18.06
CA ASP A 273 4.25 -1.84 17.63
C ASP A 273 4.42 -0.60 18.56
N ARG A 274 5.58 -0.47 19.21
CA ARG A 274 5.83 0.53 20.26
C ARG A 274 6.59 1.78 19.78
N ALA A 275 6.57 2.04 18.47
CA ALA A 275 7.11 3.25 17.86
C ALA A 275 6.07 3.84 16.89
N ILE A 276 6.38 4.97 16.26
CA ILE A 276 5.52 5.55 15.22
C ILE A 276 5.37 4.56 14.05
N GLY A 277 4.23 4.61 13.36
CA GLY A 277 4.07 3.92 12.07
C GLY A 277 4.68 4.72 10.94
N GLY A 278 5.36 4.04 10.02
CA GLY A 278 5.98 4.61 8.82
C GLY A 278 5.54 3.93 7.54
N HIS A 279 5.81 4.54 6.42
CA HIS A 279 5.62 4.13 5.02
C HIS A 279 4.39 3.23 4.78
N PRO A 280 3.25 3.83 4.43
CA PRO A 280 1.97 3.14 4.37
C PRO A 280 1.75 2.40 3.05
N ASP A 281 1.00 1.29 3.11
CA ASP A 281 0.19 0.79 2.00
C ASP A 281 -1.27 0.68 2.42
N VAL A 282 -2.21 0.85 1.51
CA VAL A 282 -3.63 0.73 1.79
C VAL A 282 -4.32 -0.16 0.76
N VAL A 283 -4.98 -1.20 1.26
CA VAL A 283 -5.85 -2.06 0.45
C VAL A 283 -7.31 -1.75 0.79
N VAL A 284 -8.04 -1.25 -0.21
CA VAL A 284 -9.50 -1.11 -0.13
C VAL A 284 -10.13 -2.45 -0.51
N SER A 285 -10.96 -2.98 0.37
CA SER A 285 -11.60 -4.29 0.25
C SER A 285 -13.10 -4.16 0.49
N GLY A 286 -13.86 -3.95 -0.59
CA GLY A 286 -15.28 -3.59 -0.50
C GLY A 286 -15.47 -2.27 0.26
N GLU A 287 -16.29 -2.30 1.30
CA GLU A 287 -16.56 -1.13 2.15
C GLU A 287 -15.48 -0.90 3.23
N ARG A 288 -14.49 -1.77 3.34
CA ARG A 288 -13.43 -1.71 4.34
C ARG A 288 -12.11 -1.29 3.69
N ALA A 289 -11.21 -0.73 4.50
CA ALA A 289 -9.85 -0.40 4.08
C ALA A 289 -8.87 -0.80 5.18
N PHE A 290 -7.74 -1.36 4.78
CA PHE A 290 -6.69 -1.82 5.67
C PHE A 290 -5.40 -1.10 5.36
N LEU A 291 -4.83 -0.47 6.39
CA LEU A 291 -3.55 0.22 6.34
C LEU A 291 -2.46 -0.71 6.84
N PHE A 292 -1.53 -1.05 5.96
CA PHE A 292 -0.28 -1.75 6.26
C PHE A 292 0.81 -0.71 6.47
N TYR A 293 1.65 -0.91 7.47
CA TYR A 293 2.72 0.03 7.80
C TYR A 293 3.89 -0.72 8.44
N PHE A 294 5.07 -0.15 8.42
CA PHE A 294 6.16 -0.68 9.22
C PHE A 294 6.36 0.13 10.50
N THR A 295 7.03 -0.48 11.46
CA THR A 295 7.47 0.20 12.69
C THR A 295 8.84 -0.34 13.12
N HIS A 296 9.60 0.48 13.84
CA HIS A 296 10.82 0.09 14.52
C HIS A 296 10.49 -0.32 15.95
N PRO A 297 10.43 -1.63 16.27
CA PRO A 297 9.86 -2.12 17.53
C PRO A 297 10.58 -1.65 18.77
N ASP A 298 11.89 -1.47 18.68
CA ASP A 298 12.76 -1.09 19.81
C ASP A 298 13.01 0.43 19.86
N GLY A 299 12.25 1.21 19.07
CA GLY A 299 12.35 2.67 19.05
C GLY A 299 13.45 3.23 18.17
N LYS A 300 13.77 4.51 18.40
CA LYS A 300 14.81 5.20 17.61
C LYS A 300 16.18 4.56 17.81
N GLY A 301 16.89 4.31 16.69
CA GLY A 301 18.26 3.76 16.68
C GLY A 301 18.33 2.26 16.49
N THR A 302 17.23 1.53 16.56
CA THR A 302 17.18 0.13 16.15
C THR A 302 17.12 -0.01 14.63
N ARG A 303 17.74 -1.08 14.10
CA ARG A 303 17.67 -1.43 12.68
C ARG A 303 16.50 -2.33 12.35
N ARG A 304 15.97 -3.06 13.34
CA ARG A 304 14.83 -3.96 13.16
C ARG A 304 13.60 -3.20 12.72
N SER A 305 12.82 -3.83 11.86
CA SER A 305 11.48 -3.36 11.49
C SER A 305 10.54 -4.53 11.21
N SER A 306 9.28 -4.33 11.52
CA SER A 306 8.21 -5.31 11.29
C SER A 306 7.02 -4.63 10.63
N ILE A 307 6.23 -5.43 9.89
CA ILE A 307 5.00 -4.96 9.27
C ILE A 307 3.84 -5.18 10.23
N GLN A 308 2.97 -4.19 10.30
CA GLN A 308 1.73 -4.16 11.07
C GLN A 308 0.54 -3.90 10.15
N VAL A 309 -0.66 -4.13 10.65
CA VAL A 309 -1.91 -3.77 9.96
C VAL A 309 -2.92 -3.17 10.93
N VAL A 310 -3.69 -2.21 10.44
CA VAL A 310 -4.83 -1.65 11.15
C VAL A 310 -5.99 -1.41 10.17
N GLU A 311 -7.23 -1.58 10.62
CA GLU A 311 -8.39 -1.19 9.83
C GLU A 311 -8.61 0.32 9.91
N LEU A 312 -8.84 0.95 8.75
CA LEU A 312 -9.19 2.36 8.66
C LEU A 312 -10.69 2.55 8.87
N ALA A 313 -11.04 3.61 9.57
CA ALA A 313 -12.39 4.16 9.63
C ALA A 313 -12.45 5.53 8.96
N SER A 314 -13.57 5.86 8.33
CA SER A 314 -13.81 7.17 7.75
C SER A 314 -15.29 7.52 7.73
N ASP A 315 -15.56 8.80 8.02
CA ASP A 315 -16.87 9.45 7.80
C ASP A 315 -16.94 10.18 6.44
N GLY A 316 -15.97 9.96 5.56
CA GLY A 316 -15.81 10.64 4.28
C GLY A 316 -15.07 11.98 4.35
N GLN A 317 -14.77 12.50 5.55
CA GLN A 317 -14.07 13.76 5.77
C GLN A 317 -12.68 13.55 6.37
N VAL A 318 -12.55 12.59 7.28
CA VAL A 318 -11.29 12.24 7.94
C VAL A 318 -11.07 10.74 7.97
N LEU A 319 -9.80 10.32 7.98
CA LEU A 319 -9.38 8.96 8.27
C LEU A 319 -9.02 8.82 9.75
N ARG A 320 -9.35 7.65 10.32
CA ARG A 320 -8.99 7.27 11.69
C ARG A 320 -8.47 5.84 11.69
N ALA A 321 -7.60 5.54 12.63
CA ALA A 321 -7.05 4.21 12.85
C ALA A 321 -6.99 3.94 14.36
N GLU A 322 -7.72 2.92 14.81
CA GLU A 322 -7.66 2.43 16.20
C GLU A 322 -6.55 1.40 16.30
N ARG A 323 -5.31 1.87 16.49
CA ARG A 323 -4.07 1.09 16.37
C ARG A 323 -4.07 -0.18 17.23
N ASP A 324 -4.64 -0.13 18.44
CA ASP A 324 -4.66 -1.23 19.39
C ASP A 324 -5.88 -2.15 19.26
N ALA A 325 -6.82 -1.82 18.40
CA ALA A 325 -7.95 -2.68 18.09
C ALA A 325 -7.49 -3.93 17.33
N ALA A 326 -8.19 -5.06 17.57
CA ALA A 326 -7.94 -6.28 16.81
C ALA A 326 -8.35 -6.09 15.34
N ALA A 327 -7.38 -6.10 14.44
CA ALA A 327 -7.64 -6.02 13.01
C ALA A 327 -8.16 -7.37 12.49
N ARG A 328 -9.44 -7.43 12.13
CA ARG A 328 -10.02 -8.59 11.44
C ARG A 328 -9.86 -8.40 9.94
N VAL A 329 -8.75 -8.91 9.41
CA VAL A 329 -8.39 -8.70 8.01
C VAL A 329 -9.19 -9.64 7.11
N MET A 330 -9.71 -9.08 6.02
CA MET A 330 -10.40 -9.81 4.96
C MET A 330 -10.20 -9.06 3.64
N LEU A 331 -9.12 -9.37 2.95
CA LEU A 331 -8.82 -8.81 1.64
C LEU A 331 -9.59 -9.60 0.57
N ILE A 332 -10.45 -8.92 -0.17
CA ILE A 332 -11.22 -9.50 -1.27
C ILE A 332 -10.46 -9.20 -2.57
N PRO A 333 -10.15 -10.22 -3.40
CA PRO A 333 -9.54 -10.00 -4.72
C PRO A 333 -10.39 -9.08 -5.58
N GLN A 334 -9.75 -8.12 -6.29
CA GLN A 334 -10.39 -7.18 -7.21
C GLN A 334 -10.13 -7.58 -8.65
#